data_e4adab49f44ced9fa39c7cb3e7f10def
#
_entry.id   e4adab49f44ced9fa39c7cb3e7f10def
#
_cell.length_a   1.000
_cell.length_b   1.000
_cell.length_c   1.000
_cell.angle_alpha   90.00
_cell.angle_beta   90.00
_cell.angle_gamma   90.00
#
_symmetry.space_group_name_H-M   'P 1'
#
loop_
_entity.id
_entity.type
_entity.pdbx_description
1 polymer ?
#
loop_
_entity_poly.entity_id
_entity_poly.type
_entity_poly.pdbx_seq_one_letter_code
_entity_poly.pdbx_strand_id
1 'polypeptide(L)'
;MGRLVYLESRFDRWRPARLTERLWKEDVDSGGMLQDLGPHLVDQPLALFGRPEGVSAEVLRERDGEGPNDSFTIRLRYPRLLVTVASNLLSLKAGPRFRLRGTRGGYVKKGVDVQEAALTRITRITDPAWGQEPSTAWGLLYVDIDGGSVSRPVPAETGDYRLYYAAIRDALLGKAPAPVTGLDGWRVARLLEWAVESSEKRCEIVCDWSEEPQ
;
A
#
# COMPACT_ATOMS: atom_id res chain seq x y z
N MET A 1 -12.58 -11.10 14.25
CA MET A 1 -11.19 -11.37 13.81
C MET A 1 -10.19 -11.40 14.99
N GLY A 2 -10.53 -10.80 16.13
CA GLY A 2 -9.64 -10.69 17.28
C GLY A 2 -8.54 -9.64 17.07
N ARG A 3 -7.41 -9.77 17.80
CA ARG A 3 -6.28 -8.85 17.65
C ARG A 3 -5.55 -9.16 16.34
N LEU A 4 -5.26 -8.11 15.55
CA LEU A 4 -4.47 -8.22 14.33
C LEU A 4 -3.02 -8.58 14.67
N VAL A 5 -2.45 -9.55 13.96
CA VAL A 5 -1.07 -10.03 14.13
C VAL A 5 -0.26 -9.92 12.82
N TYR A 6 -0.94 -9.81 11.69
CA TYR A 6 -0.32 -9.69 10.38
C TYR A 6 -1.21 -8.92 9.42
N LEU A 7 -0.62 -8.02 8.65
CA LEU A 7 -1.22 -7.36 7.50
C LEU A 7 -0.28 -7.50 6.31
N GLU A 8 -0.82 -7.85 5.15
CA GLU A 8 -0.13 -7.79 3.86
C GLU A 8 -0.92 -6.90 2.93
N SER A 9 -0.22 -5.94 2.29
CA SER A 9 -0.74 -5.07 1.25
C SER A 9 0.13 -5.23 0.01
N ARG A 10 -0.46 -5.68 -1.10
CA ARG A 10 0.26 -5.93 -2.34
C ARG A 10 -0.34 -5.15 -3.51
N PHE A 11 0.54 -4.72 -4.42
CA PHE A 11 0.14 -4.10 -5.68
C PHE A 11 0.94 -4.70 -6.85
N ASP A 12 0.69 -5.97 -7.11
CA ASP A 12 1.40 -6.73 -8.13
C ASP A 12 0.80 -6.48 -9.53
N ARG A 13 1.65 -6.50 -10.54
CA ARG A 13 1.29 -6.33 -11.96
C ARG A 13 1.99 -7.36 -12.83
N TRP A 14 1.46 -7.57 -14.04
CA TRP A 14 2.15 -8.28 -15.10
C TRP A 14 2.62 -7.29 -16.17
N ARG A 15 3.90 -6.98 -16.16
CA ARG A 15 4.54 -6.07 -17.12
C ARG A 15 5.99 -6.50 -17.35
N PRO A 16 6.20 -7.64 -18.06
CA PRO A 16 7.56 -8.16 -18.32
C PRO A 16 8.37 -7.25 -19.25
N ALA A 17 7.70 -6.59 -20.21
CA ALA A 17 8.36 -5.63 -21.10
C ALA A 17 8.51 -4.26 -20.43
N ARG A 18 9.62 -3.57 -20.73
CA ARG A 18 9.86 -2.20 -20.28
C ARG A 18 8.96 -1.21 -21.00
N LEU A 19 8.60 -0.12 -20.33
CA LEU A 19 7.81 0.94 -20.94
C LEU A 19 8.69 1.82 -21.82
N THR A 20 8.25 2.06 -23.05
CA THR A 20 8.92 3.00 -23.97
C THR A 20 8.38 4.42 -23.90
N GLU A 21 7.17 4.60 -23.30
CA GLU A 21 6.46 5.87 -23.27
C GLU A 21 6.65 6.65 -21.93
N ARG A 22 7.07 5.95 -20.86
CA ARG A 22 7.27 6.53 -19.54
C ARG A 22 8.70 6.31 -19.08
N LEU A 23 9.65 6.88 -19.83
CA LEU A 23 11.09 6.69 -19.63
C LEU A 23 11.56 7.01 -18.21
N TRP A 24 10.96 8.00 -17.54
CA TRP A 24 11.30 8.35 -16.16
C TRP A 24 11.02 7.22 -15.15
N LYS A 25 10.02 6.33 -15.41
CA LYS A 25 9.77 5.15 -14.57
C LYS A 25 10.76 4.02 -14.81
N GLU A 26 11.40 4.01 -15.95
CA GLU A 26 12.40 3.03 -16.34
C GLU A 26 13.84 3.58 -16.22
N ASP A 27 14.00 4.78 -15.66
CA ASP A 27 15.29 5.37 -15.36
C ASP A 27 15.98 4.60 -14.24
N VAL A 28 17.27 4.28 -14.42
CA VAL A 28 18.03 3.40 -13.51
C VAL A 28 18.26 4.05 -12.15
N ASP A 29 18.45 5.37 -12.13
CA ASP A 29 18.86 6.11 -10.94
C ASP A 29 17.66 6.68 -10.18
N SER A 30 16.63 7.13 -10.88
CA SER A 30 15.49 7.84 -10.30
C SER A 30 14.14 7.12 -10.44
N GLY A 31 14.07 6.09 -11.28
CA GLY A 31 12.86 5.29 -11.52
C GLY A 31 12.74 4.06 -10.63
N GLY A 32 11.74 3.24 -10.95
CA GLY A 32 11.53 1.92 -10.35
C GLY A 32 10.25 1.79 -9.55
N MET A 33 9.96 0.54 -9.19
CA MET A 33 8.73 0.18 -8.47
C MET A 33 8.72 0.71 -7.04
N LEU A 34 9.88 0.75 -6.38
CA LEU A 34 9.98 1.29 -5.02
C LEU A 34 9.63 2.79 -5.02
N GLN A 35 10.14 3.54 -5.99
CA GLN A 35 9.87 4.97 -6.13
C GLN A 35 8.43 5.27 -6.59
N ASP A 36 7.85 4.41 -7.43
CA ASP A 36 6.48 4.58 -7.97
C ASP A 36 5.40 4.15 -6.95
N LEU A 37 5.51 2.96 -6.37
CA LEU A 37 4.48 2.39 -5.50
C LEU A 37 4.88 2.27 -4.02
N GLY A 38 6.15 2.36 -3.70
CA GLY A 38 6.63 2.32 -2.32
C GLY A 38 5.93 3.33 -1.41
N PRO A 39 5.89 4.63 -1.78
CA PRO A 39 5.20 5.65 -0.98
C PRO A 39 3.74 5.30 -0.70
N HIS A 40 2.99 4.87 -1.72
CA HIS A 40 1.58 4.50 -1.58
C HIS A 40 1.34 3.30 -0.66
N LEU A 41 2.31 2.38 -0.59
CA LEU A 41 2.16 1.16 0.19
C LEU A 41 2.63 1.33 1.64
N VAL A 42 3.70 2.11 1.90
CA VAL A 42 4.19 2.34 3.27
C VAL A 42 3.38 3.40 4.01
N ASP A 43 2.72 4.33 3.30
CA ASP A 43 1.82 5.31 3.90
C ASP A 43 0.63 4.62 4.62
N GLN A 44 0.09 3.54 4.05
CA GLN A 44 -1.03 2.81 4.64
C GLN A 44 -0.75 2.30 6.07
N PRO A 45 0.33 1.55 6.34
CA PRO A 45 0.64 1.13 7.70
C PRO A 45 1.04 2.29 8.62
N LEU A 46 1.67 3.35 8.11
CA LEU A 46 1.92 4.55 8.92
C LEU A 46 0.62 5.20 9.39
N ALA A 47 -0.35 5.36 8.49
CA ALA A 47 -1.65 5.92 8.82
C ALA A 47 -2.47 5.02 9.77
N LEU A 48 -2.37 3.69 9.65
CA LEU A 48 -3.15 2.74 10.43
C LEU A 48 -2.53 2.40 11.79
N PHE A 49 -1.21 2.33 11.89
CA PHE A 49 -0.51 1.77 13.04
C PHE A 49 0.59 2.69 13.60
N GLY A 50 0.83 3.82 12.96
CA GLY A 50 1.90 4.74 13.34
C GLY A 50 3.29 4.24 12.95
N ARG A 51 4.29 4.66 13.71
CA ARG A 51 5.72 4.40 13.44
C ARG A 51 6.10 2.96 13.78
N PRO A 52 6.69 2.18 12.86
CA PRO A 52 7.24 0.87 13.17
C PRO A 52 8.55 0.97 13.98
N GLU A 53 8.91 -0.13 14.64
CA GLU A 53 10.17 -0.27 15.40
C GLU A 53 11.34 -0.71 14.53
N GLY A 54 11.06 -1.40 13.41
CA GLY A 54 12.09 -1.90 12.52
C GLY A 54 11.55 -2.16 11.12
N VAL A 55 12.46 -2.11 10.15
CA VAL A 55 12.19 -2.40 8.75
C VAL A 55 13.18 -3.41 8.21
N SER A 56 12.68 -4.42 7.49
CA SER A 56 13.50 -5.30 6.66
C SER A 56 12.94 -5.33 5.24
N ALA A 57 13.81 -5.29 4.24
CA ALA A 57 13.37 -5.20 2.86
C ALA A 57 14.26 -5.96 1.88
N GLU A 58 13.66 -6.32 0.76
CA GLU A 58 14.32 -6.75 -0.46
C GLU A 58 13.84 -5.86 -1.60
N VAL A 59 14.76 -5.18 -2.27
CA VAL A 59 14.53 -4.33 -3.44
C VAL A 59 15.32 -4.94 -4.58
N LEU A 60 14.60 -5.47 -5.59
CA LEU A 60 15.18 -6.36 -6.58
C LEU A 60 14.93 -5.86 -8.01
N ARG A 61 15.77 -6.38 -8.92
CA ARG A 61 15.60 -6.30 -10.38
C ARG A 61 15.38 -7.71 -10.87
N GLU A 62 14.13 -8.04 -11.18
CA GLU A 62 13.71 -9.39 -11.59
C GLU A 62 13.55 -9.52 -13.10
N ARG A 63 13.28 -8.42 -13.82
CA ARG A 63 13.18 -8.41 -15.27
C ARG A 63 14.56 -8.48 -15.92
N ASP A 64 14.64 -9.15 -17.06
CA ASP A 64 15.87 -9.24 -17.86
C ASP A 64 16.34 -7.86 -18.35
N GLY A 65 17.67 -7.73 -18.52
CA GLY A 65 18.34 -6.53 -19.00
C GLY A 65 18.55 -5.48 -17.92
N GLU A 66 19.20 -4.36 -18.30
CA GLU A 66 19.46 -3.22 -17.41
C GLU A 66 18.20 -2.41 -17.15
N GLY A 67 18.06 -1.86 -15.93
CA GLY A 67 16.95 -0.99 -15.56
C GLY A 67 16.82 -0.81 -14.05
N PRO A 68 15.84 -0.02 -13.60
CA PRO A 68 15.61 0.22 -12.18
C PRO A 68 15.05 -1.02 -11.48
N ASN A 69 14.88 -0.91 -10.15
CA ASN A 69 14.16 -1.94 -9.39
C ASN A 69 12.73 -2.11 -9.93
N ASP A 70 12.26 -3.34 -9.96
CA ASP A 70 10.94 -3.70 -10.48
C ASP A 70 10.17 -4.66 -9.57
N SER A 71 10.76 -4.94 -8.41
CA SER A 71 10.18 -5.72 -7.34
C SER A 71 10.66 -5.21 -5.99
N PHE A 72 9.77 -5.15 -5.01
CA PHE A 72 10.15 -4.95 -3.63
C PHE A 72 9.21 -5.67 -2.67
N THR A 73 9.77 -6.05 -1.52
CA THR A 73 9.05 -6.51 -0.34
C THR A 73 9.62 -5.80 0.87
N ILE A 74 8.77 -5.07 1.60
CA ILE A 74 9.14 -4.37 2.84
C ILE A 74 8.32 -4.96 3.97
N ARG A 75 8.99 -5.33 5.08
CA ARG A 75 8.37 -5.79 6.32
C ARG A 75 8.60 -4.77 7.40
N LEU A 76 7.51 -4.29 7.99
CA LEU A 76 7.50 -3.33 9.08
C LEU A 76 7.14 -4.06 10.38
N ARG A 77 8.04 -3.99 11.37
CA ARG A 77 7.86 -4.60 12.67
C ARG A 77 7.27 -3.60 13.66
N TYR A 78 6.18 -4.00 14.29
CA TYR A 78 5.55 -3.35 15.44
C TYR A 78 5.57 -4.31 16.63
N PRO A 79 5.31 -3.87 17.87
CA PRO A 79 5.44 -4.72 19.08
C PRO A 79 4.71 -6.07 19.01
N ARG A 80 3.56 -6.12 18.36
CA ARG A 80 2.73 -7.34 18.26
C ARG A 80 2.08 -7.51 16.89
N LEU A 81 2.59 -6.85 15.85
CA LEU A 81 2.07 -6.87 14.50
C LEU A 81 3.25 -6.85 13.52
N LEU A 82 3.19 -7.70 12.51
CA LEU A 82 4.05 -7.63 11.34
C LEU A 82 3.22 -7.14 10.15
N VAL A 83 3.69 -6.10 9.48
CA VAL A 83 3.10 -5.63 8.22
C VAL A 83 4.06 -5.92 7.08
N THR A 84 3.54 -6.46 5.99
CA THR A 84 4.28 -6.65 4.74
C THR A 84 3.63 -5.82 3.65
N VAL A 85 4.42 -4.98 2.99
CA VAL A 85 4.00 -4.29 1.77
C VAL A 85 4.89 -4.73 0.62
N ALA A 86 4.30 -5.01 -0.54
CA ALA A 86 5.05 -5.55 -1.65
C ALA A 86 4.44 -5.19 -3.01
N SER A 87 5.29 -5.09 -4.01
CA SER A 87 4.88 -4.94 -5.40
C SER A 87 5.93 -5.54 -6.34
N ASN A 88 5.49 -6.12 -7.44
CA ASN A 88 6.37 -6.57 -8.51
C ASN A 88 5.69 -6.46 -9.87
N LEU A 89 6.50 -6.59 -10.94
CA LEU A 89 6.04 -6.51 -12.34
C LEU A 89 5.96 -7.86 -13.03
N LEU A 90 6.24 -8.98 -12.36
CA LEU A 90 6.23 -10.32 -12.95
C LEU A 90 5.14 -11.25 -12.39
N SER A 91 4.10 -10.69 -11.78
CA SER A 91 2.94 -11.45 -11.31
C SER A 91 1.87 -11.57 -12.39
N LEU A 92 1.92 -12.61 -13.19
CA LEU A 92 0.89 -12.90 -14.20
C LEU A 92 -0.51 -13.06 -13.57
N LYS A 93 -0.55 -13.59 -12.35
CA LYS A 93 -1.76 -13.67 -11.53
C LYS A 93 -1.49 -13.01 -10.19
N ALA A 94 -1.93 -11.78 -10.05
CA ALA A 94 -1.77 -11.04 -8.80
C ALA A 94 -2.44 -11.77 -7.63
N GLY A 95 -1.79 -11.69 -6.47
CA GLY A 95 -2.34 -12.14 -5.20
C GLY A 95 -3.46 -11.23 -4.67
N PRO A 96 -3.95 -11.47 -3.45
CA PRO A 96 -4.88 -10.55 -2.82
C PRO A 96 -4.25 -9.16 -2.64
N ARG A 97 -5.07 -8.12 -2.82
CA ARG A 97 -4.67 -6.74 -2.52
C ARG A 97 -4.36 -6.56 -1.03
N PHE A 98 -5.23 -7.16 -0.19
CA PHE A 98 -5.05 -7.18 1.26
C PHE A 98 -5.26 -8.58 1.81
N ARG A 99 -4.39 -8.98 2.74
CA ARG A 99 -4.53 -10.17 3.56
C ARG A 99 -4.24 -9.81 5.01
N LEU A 100 -5.20 -10.08 5.90
CA LEU A 100 -5.08 -9.84 7.31
C LEU A 100 -5.22 -11.16 8.09
N ARG A 101 -4.41 -11.33 9.14
CA ARG A 101 -4.53 -12.43 10.09
C ARG A 101 -4.73 -11.86 11.48
N GLY A 102 -5.74 -12.33 12.15
CA GLY A 102 -6.00 -12.03 13.55
C GLY A 102 -5.99 -13.29 14.41
N THR A 103 -6.07 -13.11 15.71
CA THR A 103 -6.03 -14.24 16.68
C THR A 103 -7.26 -15.13 16.63
N ARG A 104 -8.35 -14.71 15.99
CA ARG A 104 -9.61 -15.46 15.87
C ARG A 104 -10.21 -15.41 14.46
N GLY A 105 -9.38 -15.20 13.44
CA GLY A 105 -9.84 -15.16 12.07
C GLY A 105 -8.96 -14.33 11.17
N GLY A 106 -9.35 -14.16 9.91
CA GLY A 106 -8.62 -13.42 8.90
C GLY A 106 -9.52 -12.71 7.91
N TYR A 107 -8.95 -11.84 7.11
CA TYR A 107 -9.65 -11.13 6.05
C TYR A 107 -8.83 -11.15 4.78
N VAL A 108 -9.49 -11.32 3.65
CA VAL A 108 -8.84 -11.29 2.33
C VAL A 108 -9.67 -10.42 1.40
N LYS A 109 -9.04 -9.45 0.75
CA LYS A 109 -9.64 -8.62 -0.30
C LYS A 109 -8.83 -8.73 -1.58
N LYS A 110 -9.52 -8.93 -2.69
CA LYS A 110 -8.95 -8.89 -4.04
C LYS A 110 -9.31 -7.56 -4.72
N GLY A 111 -8.53 -7.19 -5.74
CA GLY A 111 -8.78 -5.98 -6.52
C GLY A 111 -8.37 -4.69 -5.81
N VAL A 112 -8.34 -3.64 -6.58
CA VAL A 112 -8.00 -2.27 -6.16
C VAL A 112 -9.25 -1.40 -6.16
N ASP A 113 -9.15 -0.17 -5.68
CA ASP A 113 -10.22 0.83 -5.76
C ASP A 113 -10.72 1.01 -7.20
N VAL A 114 -12.02 1.17 -7.35
CA VAL A 114 -12.69 1.26 -8.66
C VAL A 114 -12.62 2.64 -9.30
N GLN A 115 -12.24 3.67 -8.55
CA GLN A 115 -12.29 5.06 -8.99
C GLN A 115 -11.27 5.37 -10.09
N GLU A 116 -10.03 4.84 -10.00
CA GLU A 116 -9.02 5.03 -11.05
C GLU A 116 -9.50 4.48 -12.40
N ALA A 117 -10.06 3.27 -12.40
CA ALA A 117 -10.60 2.67 -13.61
C ALA A 117 -11.84 3.42 -14.13
N ALA A 118 -12.65 4.03 -13.26
CA ALA A 118 -13.78 4.85 -13.63
C ALA A 118 -13.32 6.15 -14.29
N LEU A 119 -12.29 6.81 -13.79
CA LEU A 119 -11.70 8.02 -14.39
C LEU A 119 -11.19 7.77 -15.82
N THR A 120 -10.53 6.65 -16.06
CA THR A 120 -10.03 6.30 -17.40
C THR A 120 -11.16 6.02 -18.41
N ARG A 121 -12.35 5.66 -17.92
CA ARG A 121 -13.54 5.41 -18.75
C ARG A 121 -14.45 6.63 -18.92
N ILE A 122 -13.99 7.82 -18.49
CA ILE A 122 -14.76 9.08 -18.58
C ILE A 122 -16.11 9.00 -17.83
N THR A 123 -16.17 8.23 -16.76
CA THR A 123 -17.32 8.19 -15.88
C THR A 123 -17.39 9.50 -15.08
N ARG A 124 -18.58 10.10 -14.97
CA ARG A 124 -18.74 11.36 -14.22
C ARG A 124 -18.53 11.13 -12.73
N ILE A 125 -17.62 11.86 -12.12
CA ILE A 125 -17.37 11.82 -10.67
C ILE A 125 -18.59 12.27 -9.84
N THR A 126 -19.59 12.87 -10.46
CA THR A 126 -20.87 13.25 -9.84
C THR A 126 -21.92 12.15 -9.90
N ASP A 127 -21.61 11.01 -10.51
CA ASP A 127 -22.50 9.85 -10.53
C ASP A 127 -22.73 9.35 -9.09
N PRO A 128 -23.99 9.10 -8.67
CA PRO A 128 -24.28 8.52 -7.35
C PRO A 128 -23.61 7.18 -7.07
N ALA A 129 -23.28 6.41 -8.12
CA ALA A 129 -22.56 5.14 -8.00
C ALA A 129 -21.03 5.30 -7.97
N TRP A 130 -20.51 6.55 -8.01
CA TRP A 130 -19.08 6.81 -7.97
C TRP A 130 -18.43 6.19 -6.73
N GLY A 131 -17.33 5.44 -6.93
CA GLY A 131 -16.58 4.80 -5.85
C GLY A 131 -17.24 3.58 -5.23
N GLN A 132 -18.44 3.18 -5.66
CA GLN A 132 -19.10 1.98 -5.16
C GLN A 132 -18.50 0.73 -5.80
N GLU A 133 -18.07 -0.21 -4.97
CA GLU A 133 -17.59 -1.51 -5.44
C GLU A 133 -18.77 -2.49 -5.61
N PRO A 134 -18.78 -3.30 -6.68
CA PRO A 134 -19.74 -4.39 -6.81
C PRO A 134 -19.50 -5.44 -5.71
N SER A 135 -20.55 -6.11 -5.26
CA SER A 135 -20.45 -7.13 -4.20
C SER A 135 -19.48 -8.28 -4.51
N THR A 136 -19.21 -8.53 -5.78
CA THR A 136 -18.22 -9.51 -6.26
C THR A 136 -16.76 -9.11 -5.96
N ALA A 137 -16.52 -7.82 -5.69
CA ALA A 137 -15.21 -7.29 -5.31
C ALA A 137 -15.02 -7.13 -3.80
N TRP A 138 -16.06 -7.37 -2.99
CA TRP A 138 -15.99 -7.26 -1.54
C TRP A 138 -14.99 -8.26 -0.95
N GLY A 139 -14.38 -7.89 0.16
CA GLY A 139 -13.49 -8.77 0.89
C GLY A 139 -14.26 -9.85 1.66
N LEU A 140 -13.57 -10.95 1.97
CA LEU A 140 -14.10 -12.06 2.74
C LEU A 140 -13.47 -12.07 4.14
N LEU A 141 -14.32 -12.02 5.15
CA LEU A 141 -13.94 -12.24 6.55
C LEU A 141 -14.12 -13.71 6.88
N TYR A 142 -13.08 -14.32 7.39
CA TYR A 142 -13.05 -15.69 7.90
C TYR A 142 -12.99 -15.64 9.42
N VAL A 143 -13.84 -16.37 10.09
CA VAL A 143 -13.86 -16.49 11.56
C VAL A 143 -13.93 -17.96 11.96
N ASP A 144 -13.23 -18.28 13.04
CA ASP A 144 -13.37 -19.59 13.70
C ASP A 144 -14.60 -19.54 14.62
N ILE A 145 -15.52 -20.51 14.42
CA ILE A 145 -16.69 -20.74 15.25
C ILE A 145 -16.66 -22.21 15.63
N ASP A 146 -16.42 -22.50 16.90
CA ASP A 146 -16.41 -23.84 17.48
C ASP A 146 -15.52 -24.84 16.72
N GLY A 147 -14.33 -24.39 16.26
CA GLY A 147 -13.39 -25.21 15.51
C GLY A 147 -13.72 -25.36 14.03
N GLY A 148 -14.76 -24.68 13.53
CA GLY A 148 -15.13 -24.58 12.12
C GLY A 148 -14.84 -23.21 11.53
N SER A 149 -14.41 -23.15 10.26
CA SER A 149 -14.21 -21.89 9.56
C SER A 149 -15.48 -21.45 8.82
N VAL A 150 -15.97 -20.25 9.16
CA VAL A 150 -17.09 -19.63 8.46
C VAL A 150 -16.58 -18.37 7.76
N SER A 151 -16.97 -18.18 6.50
CA SER A 151 -16.65 -16.95 5.75
C SER A 151 -17.90 -16.15 5.46
N ARG A 152 -17.76 -14.81 5.47
CA ARG A 152 -18.80 -13.88 5.06
C ARG A 152 -18.23 -12.73 4.26
N PRO A 153 -18.94 -12.22 3.24
CA PRO A 153 -18.54 -10.99 2.55
C PRO A 153 -18.67 -9.79 3.49
N VAL A 154 -17.75 -8.84 3.33
CA VAL A 154 -17.75 -7.55 4.04
C VAL A 154 -17.92 -6.48 2.97
N PRO A 155 -19.02 -5.72 2.97
CA PRO A 155 -19.19 -4.59 2.06
C PRO A 155 -18.00 -3.64 2.14
N ALA A 156 -17.54 -3.15 0.99
CA ALA A 156 -16.55 -2.09 0.96
C ALA A 156 -17.23 -0.75 1.24
N GLU A 157 -16.59 0.10 2.04
CA GLU A 157 -16.98 1.49 2.15
C GLU A 157 -16.78 2.18 0.80
N THR A 158 -17.68 3.11 0.46
CA THR A 158 -17.58 3.85 -0.80
C THR A 158 -16.39 4.81 -0.74
N GLY A 159 -15.42 4.63 -1.62
CA GLY A 159 -14.30 5.56 -1.79
C GLY A 159 -14.76 6.85 -2.49
N ASP A 160 -14.17 8.00 -2.12
CA ASP A 160 -14.48 9.27 -2.77
C ASP A 160 -13.26 10.21 -2.81
N TYR A 161 -12.59 10.29 -3.95
CA TYR A 161 -11.46 11.18 -4.16
C TYR A 161 -11.79 12.66 -3.96
N ARG A 162 -13.08 13.05 -4.09
CA ARG A 162 -13.52 14.44 -3.88
C ARG A 162 -13.31 14.89 -2.44
N LEU A 163 -13.38 13.96 -1.47
CA LEU A 163 -13.16 14.26 -0.05
C LEU A 163 -11.74 14.77 0.20
N TYR A 164 -10.74 14.22 -0.50
CA TYR A 164 -9.37 14.72 -0.41
C TYR A 164 -9.26 16.16 -0.87
N TYR A 165 -9.82 16.50 -2.02
CA TYR A 165 -9.80 17.87 -2.54
C TYR A 165 -10.62 18.84 -1.68
N ALA A 166 -11.74 18.37 -1.10
CA ALA A 166 -12.51 19.15 -0.14
C ALA A 166 -11.69 19.46 1.13
N ALA A 167 -10.94 18.48 1.64
CA ALA A 167 -10.06 18.67 2.79
C ALA A 167 -8.90 19.65 2.47
N ILE A 168 -8.27 19.55 1.29
CA ILE A 168 -7.26 20.51 0.83
C ILE A 168 -7.85 21.94 0.77
N ARG A 169 -9.03 22.11 0.16
CA ARG A 169 -9.72 23.41 0.12
C ARG A 169 -9.93 23.99 1.51
N ASP A 170 -10.40 23.18 2.44
CA ASP A 170 -10.73 23.62 3.80
C ASP A 170 -9.45 23.98 4.58
N ALA A 171 -8.36 23.27 4.36
CA ALA A 171 -7.05 23.61 4.89
C ALA A 171 -6.53 24.95 4.35
N LEU A 172 -6.60 25.16 3.02
CA LEU A 172 -6.18 26.43 2.39
C LEU A 172 -7.02 27.63 2.86
N LEU A 173 -8.27 27.39 3.22
CA LEU A 173 -9.16 28.44 3.79
C LEU A 173 -8.99 28.61 5.31
N GLY A 174 -8.07 27.90 5.96
CA GLY A 174 -7.84 27.96 7.39
C GLY A 174 -8.98 27.35 8.24
N LYS A 175 -9.84 26.51 7.64
CA LYS A 175 -11.00 25.89 8.33
C LYS A 175 -10.68 24.54 8.97
N ALA A 176 -9.63 23.89 8.52
CA ALA A 176 -9.18 22.58 8.99
C ALA A 176 -7.66 22.43 8.83
N PRO A 177 -7.00 21.52 9.56
CA PRO A 177 -5.60 21.17 9.27
C PRO A 177 -5.48 20.52 7.90
N ALA A 178 -4.25 20.52 7.34
CA ALA A 178 -3.95 19.81 6.11
C ALA A 178 -4.23 18.31 6.27
N PRO A 179 -4.88 17.65 5.28
CA PRO A 179 -5.19 16.22 5.35
C PRO A 179 -3.94 15.32 5.30
N VAL A 180 -2.86 15.83 4.71
CA VAL A 180 -1.53 15.21 4.68
C VAL A 180 -0.52 16.32 4.92
N THR A 181 0.40 16.11 5.85
CA THR A 181 1.41 17.09 6.26
C THR A 181 2.77 16.79 5.64
N GLY A 182 3.69 17.77 5.71
CA GLY A 182 5.09 17.53 5.35
C GLY A 182 5.75 16.46 6.22
N LEU A 183 5.32 16.34 7.49
CA LEU A 183 5.78 15.30 8.41
C LEU A 183 5.35 13.89 7.96
N ASP A 184 4.13 13.73 7.46
CA ASP A 184 3.67 12.44 6.92
C ASP A 184 4.50 12.05 5.70
N GLY A 185 4.79 13.01 4.79
CA GLY A 185 5.68 12.80 3.66
C GLY A 185 7.11 12.45 4.07
N TRP A 186 7.65 13.12 5.09
CA TRP A 186 8.98 12.81 5.63
C TRP A 186 9.05 11.39 6.19
N ARG A 187 8.05 10.95 6.95
CA ARG A 187 7.99 9.58 7.51
C ARG A 187 7.98 8.52 6.41
N VAL A 188 7.22 8.75 5.36
CA VAL A 188 7.20 7.87 4.18
C VAL A 188 8.57 7.80 3.53
N ALA A 189 9.21 8.95 3.25
CA ALA A 189 10.52 9.01 2.64
C ALA A 189 11.57 8.29 3.51
N ARG A 190 11.58 8.56 4.83
CA ARG A 190 12.51 7.93 5.76
C ARG A 190 12.38 6.41 5.83
N LEU A 191 11.15 5.89 5.80
CA LEU A 191 10.94 4.43 5.74
C LEU A 191 11.47 3.81 4.45
N LEU A 192 11.34 4.50 3.31
CA LEU A 192 11.88 4.00 2.05
C LEU A 192 13.41 4.02 2.02
N GLU A 193 14.04 5.03 2.61
CA GLU A 193 15.50 5.07 2.80
C GLU A 193 15.98 3.87 3.63
N TRP A 194 15.35 3.61 4.78
CA TRP A 194 15.67 2.44 5.60
C TRP A 194 15.38 1.12 4.89
N ALA A 195 14.37 1.06 4.03
CA ALA A 195 14.10 -0.13 3.23
C ALA A 195 15.21 -0.39 2.21
N VAL A 196 15.74 0.65 1.55
CA VAL A 196 16.90 0.53 0.67
C VAL A 196 18.13 0.06 1.46
N GLU A 197 18.42 0.74 2.57
CA GLU A 197 19.53 0.38 3.46
C GLU A 197 19.45 -1.07 3.95
N SER A 198 18.25 -1.51 4.34
CA SER A 198 17.99 -2.90 4.75
C SER A 198 18.27 -3.90 3.64
N SER A 199 17.84 -3.60 2.42
CA SER A 199 18.08 -4.44 1.25
C SER A 199 19.57 -4.56 0.92
N GLU A 200 20.32 -3.44 0.98
CA GLU A 200 21.75 -3.40 0.72
C GLU A 200 22.55 -4.16 1.79
N LYS A 201 22.24 -3.91 3.07
CA LYS A 201 22.90 -4.55 4.22
C LYS A 201 22.41 -5.97 4.49
N ARG A 202 21.30 -6.39 3.89
CA ARG A 202 20.66 -7.70 4.12
C ARG A 202 20.36 -7.97 5.59
N CYS A 203 19.91 -6.94 6.30
CA CYS A 203 19.54 -7.05 7.71
C CYS A 203 18.35 -6.14 8.04
N GLU A 204 17.71 -6.37 9.18
CA GLU A 204 16.71 -5.44 9.70
C GLU A 204 17.40 -4.15 10.17
N ILE A 205 16.83 -3.01 9.82
CA ILE A 205 17.20 -1.69 10.30
C ILE A 205 16.24 -1.30 11.43
N VAL A 206 16.78 -0.88 12.57
CA VAL A 206 15.98 -0.29 13.66
C VAL A 206 15.55 1.10 13.23
N CYS A 207 14.25 1.38 13.31
CA CYS A 207 13.71 2.68 12.93
C CYS A 207 13.99 3.71 14.04
N ASP A 208 15.00 4.52 13.87
CA ASP A 208 15.30 5.64 14.77
C ASP A 208 14.59 6.91 14.31
N TRP A 209 13.52 7.26 15.02
CA TRP A 209 12.69 8.43 14.74
C TRP A 209 13.15 9.70 15.46
N SER A 210 14.34 9.71 16.06
CA SER A 210 14.86 10.87 16.82
C SER A 210 15.10 12.10 15.94
N GLU A 211 15.33 11.92 14.65
CA GLU A 211 15.50 13.00 13.65
C GLU A 211 14.17 13.52 13.08
N GLU A 212 13.03 13.04 13.59
CA GLU A 212 11.73 13.48 13.10
C GLU A 212 11.56 14.99 13.30
N PRO A 213 11.21 15.76 12.25
CA PRO A 213 10.94 17.19 12.37
C PRO A 213 9.80 17.47 13.34
N GLN A 214 9.95 18.56 14.12
CA GLN A 214 8.92 19.02 15.08
C GLN A 214 7.77 19.74 14.38
#